data_2c382530d97e92a71546030f8cd8479e
#
_entry.id   2c382530d97e92a71546030f8cd8479e
#
_cell.length_a   1.000
_cell.length_b   1.000
_cell.length_c   1.000
_cell.angle_alpha   90.00
_cell.angle_beta   90.00
_cell.angle_gamma   90.00
#
_symmetry.space_group_name_H-M   'P 1'
#
loop_
_entity.id
_entity.type
_entity.pdbx_description
1 polymer ?
#
loop_
_entity_poly.entity_id
_entity_poly.type
_entity_poly.pdbx_seq_one_letter_code
_entity_poly.pdbx_strand_id
1 'polypeptide(L)' 'MGRFQQGTKADVAKAIKAASTAFPMWRGTPAPKRGEILYAYGALMAQHKEELSRAMTREMGKVLAEARGDVQEGIDIA' A
#
# COMPACT_ATOMS: atom_id res chain seq x y z
N MET A 1 -20.78 -3.09 -0.71
CA MET A 1 -19.40 -3.59 -0.92
C MET A 1 -19.31 -4.33 -2.24
N GLY A 2 -18.21 -4.20 -2.94
CA GLY A 2 -17.99 -4.89 -4.18
C GLY A 2 -17.64 -6.36 -3.98
N ARG A 3 -17.63 -7.10 -5.08
CA ARG A 3 -17.14 -8.47 -5.08
C ARG A 3 -15.64 -8.45 -5.31
N PHE A 4 -14.91 -9.22 -4.50
CA PHE A 4 -13.47 -9.32 -4.61
C PHE A 4 -13.07 -10.76 -4.79
N GLN A 5 -12.05 -10.97 -5.60
CA GLN A 5 -11.49 -12.30 -5.79
C GLN A 5 -10.77 -12.72 -4.50
N GLN A 6 -11.14 -13.88 -3.99
CA GLN A 6 -10.45 -14.45 -2.84
C GLN A 6 -9.11 -15.03 -3.28
N GLY A 7 -8.04 -14.67 -2.56
CA GLY A 7 -6.73 -15.21 -2.84
C GLY A 7 -6.67 -16.71 -2.60
N THR A 8 -6.02 -17.43 -3.51
CA THR A 8 -5.80 -18.86 -3.38
C THR A 8 -4.37 -19.13 -2.93
N LYS A 9 -4.08 -20.39 -2.59
CA LYS A 9 -2.72 -20.83 -2.28
C LYS A 9 -1.77 -20.56 -3.45
N ALA A 10 -2.25 -20.74 -4.68
CA ALA A 10 -1.46 -20.45 -5.88
C ALA A 10 -1.16 -18.95 -6.01
N ASP A 11 -2.12 -18.08 -5.67
CA ASP A 11 -1.93 -16.64 -5.70
C ASP A 11 -0.87 -16.18 -4.68
N VAL A 12 -0.89 -16.77 -3.49
CA VAL A 12 0.12 -16.49 -2.45
C VAL A 12 1.50 -16.92 -2.94
N ALA A 13 1.61 -18.11 -3.54
CA ALA A 13 2.87 -18.60 -4.06
C ALA A 13 3.43 -17.69 -5.16
N LYS A 14 2.57 -17.20 -6.05
CA LYS A 14 2.95 -16.23 -7.09
C LYS A 14 3.47 -14.92 -6.49
N ALA A 15 2.79 -14.40 -5.47
CA ALA A 15 3.19 -13.16 -4.82
C ALA A 15 4.57 -13.30 -4.17
N ILE A 16 4.80 -14.39 -3.45
CA ILE A 16 6.08 -14.67 -2.80
C ILE A 16 7.19 -14.82 -3.84
N LYS A 17 6.92 -15.54 -4.93
CA LYS A 17 7.90 -15.73 -6.00
C LYS A 17 8.26 -14.41 -6.65
N ALA A 18 7.27 -13.56 -6.92
CA ALA A 18 7.51 -12.25 -7.51
C ALA A 18 8.38 -11.38 -6.61
N ALA A 19 8.09 -11.37 -5.32
CA ALA A 19 8.87 -10.61 -4.35
C ALA A 19 10.30 -11.15 -4.26
N SER A 20 10.47 -12.46 -4.19
CA SER A 20 11.81 -13.09 -4.12
C SER A 20 12.62 -12.83 -5.38
N THR A 21 11.98 -12.83 -6.54
CA THR A 21 12.64 -12.56 -7.82
C THR A 21 13.07 -11.10 -7.92
N ALA A 22 12.29 -10.18 -7.39
CA ALA A 22 12.59 -8.75 -7.42
C ALA A 22 13.64 -8.35 -6.38
N PHE A 23 13.81 -9.12 -5.32
CA PHE A 23 14.65 -8.77 -4.19
C PHE A 23 16.10 -8.46 -4.56
N PRO A 24 16.81 -9.28 -5.37
CA PRO A 24 18.20 -8.98 -5.70
C PRO A 24 18.37 -7.63 -6.38
N MET A 25 17.49 -7.28 -7.30
CA MET A 25 17.52 -5.98 -7.98
C MET A 25 17.20 -4.85 -7.00
N TRP A 26 16.20 -5.02 -6.16
CA TRP A 26 15.82 -4.03 -5.16
C TRP A 26 16.94 -3.82 -4.14
N ARG A 27 17.53 -4.91 -3.66
CA ARG A 27 18.66 -4.85 -2.72
C ARG A 27 19.83 -4.09 -3.31
N GLY A 28 20.09 -4.29 -4.62
CA GLY A 28 21.17 -3.61 -5.32
C GLY A 28 20.87 -2.17 -5.69
N THR A 29 19.62 -1.72 -5.55
CA THR A 29 19.23 -0.35 -5.84
C THR A 29 19.77 0.55 -4.73
N PRO A 30 20.47 1.67 -5.06
CA PRO A 30 20.99 2.59 -4.05
C PRO A 30 19.90 3.11 -3.14
N ALA A 31 20.20 3.31 -1.87
CA ALA A 31 19.24 3.80 -0.88
C ALA A 31 18.54 5.10 -1.28
N PRO A 32 19.23 6.11 -1.84
CA PRO A 32 18.54 7.33 -2.30
C PRO A 32 17.46 7.05 -3.35
N LYS A 33 17.73 6.10 -4.26
CA LYS A 33 16.76 5.74 -5.30
C LYS A 33 15.55 5.02 -4.72
N ARG A 34 15.77 4.13 -3.77
CA ARG A 34 14.66 3.46 -3.05
C ARG A 34 13.82 4.48 -2.30
N GLY A 35 14.47 5.46 -1.67
CA GLY A 35 13.79 6.54 -0.97
C GLY A 35 12.93 7.38 -1.89
N GLU A 36 13.39 7.67 -3.11
CA GLU A 36 12.61 8.39 -4.11
C GLU A 36 11.31 7.65 -4.46
N ILE A 37 11.39 6.34 -4.62
CA ILE A 37 10.22 5.51 -4.94
C ILE A 37 9.21 5.55 -3.81
N LEU A 38 9.66 5.38 -2.57
CA LEU A 38 8.77 5.43 -1.40
C LEU A 38 8.21 6.83 -1.18
N TYR A 39 8.99 7.86 -1.44
CA TYR A 39 8.51 9.24 -1.36
C TYR A 39 7.40 9.49 -2.38
N ALA A 40 7.58 9.02 -3.61
CA ALA A 40 6.56 9.13 -4.65
C ALA A 40 5.28 8.37 -4.26
N TYR A 41 5.43 7.20 -3.63
CA TYR A 41 4.30 6.44 -3.11
C TYR A 41 3.53 7.23 -2.04
N GLY A 42 4.26 7.83 -1.10
CA GLY A 42 3.64 8.67 -0.07
C GLY A 42 2.91 9.87 -0.65
N ALA A 43 3.48 10.50 -1.69
CA ALA A 43 2.83 11.61 -2.38
C ALA A 43 1.53 11.18 -3.06
N LEU A 44 1.51 10.00 -3.69
CA LEU A 44 0.29 9.45 -4.29
C LEU A 44 -0.76 9.15 -3.23
N MET A 45 -0.37 8.60 -2.10
CA MET A 45 -1.28 8.36 -0.99
C MET A 45 -1.90 9.67 -0.49
N ALA A 46 -1.09 10.74 -0.38
CA ALA A 46 -1.58 12.05 0.04
C ALA A 46 -2.61 12.60 -0.96
N GLN A 47 -2.34 12.43 -2.27
CA GLN A 47 -3.25 12.85 -3.33
C GLN A 47 -4.59 12.12 -3.27
N HIS A 48 -4.59 10.86 -2.86
CA HIS A 48 -5.79 10.02 -2.78
C HIS A 48 -6.28 9.77 -1.37
N LYS A 49 -5.83 10.58 -0.41
CA LYS A 49 -6.13 10.40 1.01
C LYS A 49 -7.63 10.28 1.29
N GLU A 50 -8.44 11.15 0.68
CA GLU A 50 -9.88 11.14 0.92
C GLU A 50 -10.54 9.87 0.38
N GLU A 51 -10.16 9.44 -0.82
CA GLU A 51 -10.67 8.21 -1.41
C GLU A 51 -10.29 6.98 -0.57
N LEU A 52 -9.04 6.92 -0.13
CA LEU A 52 -8.54 5.82 0.69
C LEU A 52 -9.24 5.77 2.04
N SER A 53 -9.46 6.94 2.65
CA SER A 53 -10.15 7.05 3.94
C SER A 53 -11.60 6.59 3.84
N ARG A 54 -12.30 7.00 2.78
CA ARG A 54 -13.67 6.58 2.54
C ARG A 54 -13.78 5.10 2.24
N ALA A 55 -12.82 4.55 1.50
CA ALA A 55 -12.75 3.11 1.25
C ALA A 55 -12.56 2.33 2.55
N MET A 56 -11.67 2.80 3.42
CA MET A 56 -11.44 2.18 4.72
C MET A 56 -12.72 2.20 5.59
N THR A 57 -13.42 3.31 5.62
CA THR A 57 -14.68 3.44 6.35
C THR A 57 -15.73 2.46 5.83
N ARG A 58 -15.86 2.32 4.50
CA ARG A 58 -16.80 1.37 3.89
C ARG A 58 -16.47 -0.07 4.20
N GLU A 59 -15.18 -0.41 4.21
CA GLU A 59 -14.74 -1.80 4.42
C GLU A 59 -14.79 -2.21 5.89
N MET A 60 -14.43 -1.31 6.78
CA MET A 60 -14.23 -1.63 8.20
C MET A 60 -15.27 -1.00 9.12
N GLY A 61 -16.10 -0.08 8.62
CA GLY A 61 -17.05 0.62 9.45
C GLY A 61 -16.43 1.65 10.38
N LYS A 62 -15.18 2.02 10.16
CA LYS A 62 -14.50 3.03 10.95
C LYS A 62 -15.11 4.40 10.76
N VAL A 63 -15.07 5.23 11.81
CA VAL A 63 -15.42 6.65 11.71
C VAL A 63 -14.43 7.31 10.74
N LEU A 64 -14.93 8.18 9.86
CA LEU A 64 -14.12 8.79 8.82
C LEU A 64 -12.91 9.56 9.36
N ALA A 65 -13.06 10.23 10.49
CA ALA A 65 -11.97 10.95 11.13
C ALA A 65 -10.81 10.00 11.52
N GLU A 66 -11.13 8.83 12.04
CA GLU A 66 -10.12 7.81 12.36
C GLU A 66 -9.48 7.24 11.11
N ALA A 67 -10.28 6.99 10.06
CA ALA A 67 -9.78 6.50 8.79
C ALA A 67 -8.77 7.49 8.17
N ARG A 68 -9.08 8.78 8.20
CA ARG A 68 -8.16 9.82 7.74
C ARG A 68 -6.85 9.81 8.52
N GLY A 69 -6.92 9.60 9.83
CA GLY A 69 -5.74 9.49 10.67
C GLY A 69 -4.87 8.29 10.32
N ASP A 70 -5.49 7.16 10.07
CA ASP A 70 -4.77 5.95 9.67
C ASP A 70 -4.08 6.10 8.32
N VAL A 71 -4.76 6.72 7.35
CA VAL A 71 -4.16 7.00 6.03
C VAL A 71 -3.01 7.98 6.17
N GLN A 72 -3.18 9.01 6.98
CA GLN A 72 -2.11 9.99 7.22
C GLN A 72 -0.87 9.33 7.83
N GLU A 73 -1.07 8.39 8.73
CA GLU A 73 0.05 7.65 9.31
C GLU A 73 0.81 6.88 8.23
N GLY A 74 0.11 6.25 7.30
CA GLY A 74 0.73 5.57 6.15
C GLY A 74 1.54 6.54 5.29
N ILE A 75 1.01 7.74 5.05
CA ILE A 75 1.71 8.79 4.31
C ILE A 75 3.00 9.19 5.04
N ASP A 76 2.92 9.40 6.34
CA ASP A 76 4.06 9.84 7.15
C ASP A 76 5.16 8.79 7.21
N ILE A 77 4.79 7.51 7.26
CA ILE A 77 5.76 6.41 7.27
C ILE A 77 6.45 6.25 5.92
N ALA A 78 5.71 6.45 4.85
CA ALA A 78 6.28 6.37 3.52
C ALA A 78 7.20 7.56 3.24
#